data_aae777e28bc065dce8436fd7a6394179
#
_entry.id   aae777e28bc065dce8436fd7a6394179
#
_cell.length_a   1.000
_cell.length_b   1.000
_cell.length_c   1.000
_cell.angle_alpha   90.00
_cell.angle_beta   90.00
_cell.angle_gamma   90.00
#
_symmetry.space_group_name_H-M   'P 1'
#
loop_
_entity.id
_entity.type
_entity.pdbx_description
1 polymer ?
#
loop_
_entity_poly.entity_id
_entity_poly.type
_entity_poly.pdbx_seq_one_letter_code
_entity_poly.pdbx_strand_id
1 'polypeptide(L)'
;MGFSAVYSTDVGIKKKTNQDSLAIKIADTPEGQVLFTLVCDGMGGLAKGEVASKEVIMAFCDWFDNQMVSMIDNGSFSDEALRYQWVRLAIEQNEKIKTYGEQNGIMLGTTISAFLVYRGKYYILHVGDSRVYEITSGIRQLTADQT
;
A
#
# COMPACT_ATOMS: atom_id res chain seq x y z
N MET A 1 8.80 -14.49 16.19
CA MET A 1 7.38 -14.52 15.71
C MET A 1 7.38 -14.50 14.19
N GLY A 2 6.66 -15.42 13.58
CA GLY A 2 6.52 -15.48 12.14
C GLY A 2 5.18 -14.93 11.66
N PHE A 3 5.11 -14.56 10.39
CA PHE A 3 3.90 -14.10 9.73
C PHE A 3 3.45 -15.08 8.66
N SER A 4 2.16 -15.15 8.44
CA SER A 4 1.61 -15.76 7.25
C SER A 4 0.55 -14.81 6.67
N ALA A 5 0.39 -14.86 5.36
CA ALA A 5 -0.52 -13.97 4.68
C ALA A 5 -1.29 -14.71 3.59
N VAL A 6 -2.56 -14.39 3.47
CA VAL A 6 -3.44 -14.89 2.40
C VAL A 6 -4.15 -13.72 1.74
N TYR A 7 -4.50 -13.87 0.48
CA TYR A 7 -5.20 -12.83 -0.24
C TYR A 7 -6.23 -13.39 -1.22
N SER A 8 -7.20 -12.54 -1.56
CA SER A 8 -8.19 -12.84 -2.59
C SER A 8 -8.61 -11.55 -3.26
N THR A 9 -8.93 -11.60 -4.55
CA THR A 9 -9.43 -10.47 -5.31
C THR A 9 -10.46 -10.91 -6.32
N ASP A 10 -11.41 -10.02 -6.66
CA ASP A 10 -12.50 -10.30 -7.58
C ASP A 10 -12.86 -9.03 -8.36
N VAL A 11 -13.19 -9.20 -9.63
CA VAL A 11 -13.62 -8.08 -10.51
C VAL A 11 -14.95 -7.50 -10.05
N GLY A 12 -15.86 -8.32 -9.55
CA GLY A 12 -17.21 -7.89 -9.22
C GLY A 12 -18.14 -8.00 -10.44
N ILE A 13 -19.43 -7.73 -10.21
CA ILE A 13 -20.47 -7.94 -11.21
C ILE A 13 -20.52 -6.84 -12.26
N LYS A 14 -20.26 -5.58 -11.85
CA LYS A 14 -20.43 -4.40 -12.70
C LYS A 14 -19.18 -3.94 -13.45
N LYS A 15 -18.01 -4.45 -13.07
CA LYS A 15 -16.73 -4.06 -13.68
C LYS A 15 -16.33 -5.08 -14.74
N LYS A 16 -15.73 -4.61 -15.83
CA LYS A 16 -15.20 -5.50 -16.88
C LYS A 16 -13.79 -5.97 -16.58
N THR A 17 -13.02 -5.20 -15.82
CA THR A 17 -11.65 -5.52 -15.44
C THR A 17 -11.45 -5.26 -13.96
N ASN A 18 -10.57 -6.04 -13.34
CA ASN A 18 -10.18 -5.82 -11.96
C ASN A 18 -9.00 -4.84 -11.97
N GLN A 19 -9.25 -3.62 -11.48
CA GLN A 19 -8.25 -2.55 -11.38
C GLN A 19 -7.54 -2.53 -10.04
N ASP A 20 -7.80 -3.51 -9.19
CA ASP A 20 -7.14 -3.66 -7.90
C ASP A 20 -5.76 -4.27 -8.07
N SER A 21 -4.85 -3.87 -7.20
CA SER A 21 -3.52 -4.45 -7.11
C SER A 21 -3.14 -4.62 -5.65
N LEU A 22 -2.34 -5.63 -5.36
CA LEU A 22 -1.88 -5.86 -4.00
C LEU A 22 -0.45 -6.38 -4.01
N ALA A 23 0.23 -6.21 -2.89
CA ALA A 23 1.54 -6.79 -2.66
C ALA A 23 1.68 -7.22 -1.20
N ILE A 24 2.42 -8.28 -1.00
CA ILE A 24 2.75 -8.80 0.33
C ILE A 24 4.25 -9.07 0.34
N LYS A 25 4.95 -8.48 1.30
CA LYS A 25 6.38 -8.67 1.49
C LYS A 25 6.66 -9.10 2.93
N ILE A 26 7.48 -10.12 3.08
CA ILE A 26 7.95 -10.57 4.40
C ILE A 26 9.47 -10.65 4.33
N ALA A 27 10.13 -10.07 5.31
CA ALA A 27 11.59 -10.14 5.40
C ALA A 27 12.01 -10.53 6.80
N ASP A 28 13.11 -11.30 6.88
CA ASP A 28 13.72 -11.67 8.15
C ASP A 28 14.72 -10.60 8.56
N THR A 29 14.69 -10.23 9.85
CA THR A 29 15.66 -9.29 10.42
C THR A 29 16.21 -9.85 11.73
N PRO A 30 17.33 -9.31 12.25
CA PRO A 30 17.82 -9.71 13.57
C PRO A 30 16.83 -9.52 14.71
N GLU A 31 15.86 -8.61 14.54
CA GLU A 31 14.84 -8.32 15.55
C GLU A 31 13.48 -8.96 15.23
N GLY A 32 13.46 -9.98 14.37
CA GLY A 32 12.25 -10.69 13.97
C GLY A 32 11.84 -10.34 12.54
N GLN A 33 10.69 -10.83 12.13
CA GLN A 33 10.19 -10.59 10.78
C GLN A 33 9.51 -9.23 10.65
N VAL A 34 9.63 -8.62 9.48
CA VAL A 34 8.82 -7.49 9.08
C VAL A 34 7.83 -7.95 8.02
N LEU A 35 6.57 -7.55 8.19
CA LEU A 35 5.50 -7.81 7.23
C LEU A 35 5.05 -6.48 6.64
N PHE A 36 4.99 -6.41 5.32
CA PHE A 36 4.46 -5.25 4.60
C PHE A 36 3.38 -5.72 3.63
N THR A 37 2.20 -5.13 3.74
CA THR A 37 1.09 -5.40 2.81
C THR A 37 0.59 -4.09 2.24
N LEU A 38 0.14 -4.14 1.00
CA LEU A 38 -0.37 -2.96 0.30
C LEU A 38 -1.50 -3.40 -0.62
N VAL A 39 -2.61 -2.69 -0.52
CA VAL A 39 -3.77 -2.88 -1.40
C VAL A 39 -4.10 -1.54 -2.04
N CYS A 40 -4.25 -1.55 -3.35
CA CYS A 40 -4.60 -0.37 -4.14
C CYS A 40 -5.80 -0.70 -5.01
N ASP A 41 -6.86 0.08 -4.88
CA ASP A 41 -8.06 -0.01 -5.71
C ASP A 41 -8.01 1.11 -6.73
N GLY A 42 -7.71 0.76 -7.98
CA GLY A 42 -7.56 1.72 -9.06
C GLY A 42 -8.90 2.15 -9.64
N MET A 43 -8.97 3.41 -10.06
CA MET A 43 -10.14 3.97 -10.73
C MET A 43 -9.69 4.79 -11.94
N GLY A 44 -10.40 4.63 -13.05
CA GLY A 44 -10.09 5.39 -14.26
C GLY A 44 -10.84 4.89 -15.47
N GLY A 45 -11.06 5.79 -16.43
CA GLY A 45 -11.69 5.46 -17.70
C GLY A 45 -10.82 4.55 -18.55
N LEU A 46 -11.44 3.76 -19.43
CA LEU A 46 -10.75 2.86 -20.36
C LEU A 46 -9.85 1.84 -19.65
N ALA A 47 -10.26 1.38 -18.45
CA ALA A 47 -9.51 0.44 -17.61
C ALA A 47 -8.12 0.95 -17.18
N LYS A 48 -7.90 2.25 -17.17
CA LYS A 48 -6.59 2.85 -16.82
C LYS A 48 -6.34 2.93 -15.31
N GLY A 49 -7.35 2.67 -14.47
CA GLY A 49 -7.13 2.55 -13.03
C GLY A 49 -6.13 1.46 -12.66
N GLU A 50 -6.01 0.42 -13.49
CA GLU A 50 -5.00 -0.61 -13.35
C GLU A 50 -3.58 -0.03 -13.46
N VAL A 51 -3.37 0.96 -14.33
CA VAL A 51 -2.08 1.63 -14.47
C VAL A 51 -1.74 2.36 -13.16
N ALA A 52 -2.71 3.08 -12.60
CA ALA A 52 -2.51 3.82 -11.36
C ALA A 52 -2.18 2.90 -10.19
N SER A 53 -2.95 1.82 -10.01
CA SER A 53 -2.72 0.91 -8.89
C SER A 53 -1.39 0.18 -9.01
N LYS A 54 -1.01 -0.26 -10.20
CA LYS A 54 0.28 -0.92 -10.42
C LYS A 54 1.47 0.00 -10.18
N GLU A 55 1.37 1.25 -10.62
CA GLU A 55 2.43 2.24 -10.41
C GLU A 55 2.71 2.43 -8.92
N VAL A 56 1.66 2.56 -8.12
CA VAL A 56 1.78 2.72 -6.67
C VAL A 56 2.38 1.46 -6.02
N ILE A 57 1.88 0.28 -6.42
CA ILE A 57 2.40 -1.00 -5.90
C ILE A 57 3.90 -1.11 -6.15
N MET A 58 4.35 -0.81 -7.38
CA MET A 58 5.77 -0.91 -7.73
C MET A 58 6.61 0.07 -6.91
N ALA A 59 6.14 1.30 -6.75
CA ALA A 59 6.87 2.31 -6.00
C ALA A 59 7.05 1.91 -4.52
N PHE A 60 6.00 1.41 -3.88
CA PHE A 60 6.07 0.98 -2.49
C PHE A 60 6.87 -0.31 -2.31
N CYS A 61 6.80 -1.24 -3.26
CA CYS A 61 7.65 -2.43 -3.23
C CYS A 61 9.13 -2.07 -3.36
N ASP A 62 9.48 -1.15 -4.26
CA ASP A 62 10.85 -0.66 -4.40
C ASP A 62 11.32 0.04 -3.13
N TRP A 63 10.46 0.83 -2.50
CA TRP A 63 10.75 1.43 -1.20
C TRP A 63 11.10 0.38 -0.16
N PHE A 64 10.28 -0.67 -0.06
CA PHE A 64 10.51 -1.74 0.93
C PHE A 64 11.83 -2.46 0.66
N ASP A 65 12.07 -2.86 -0.58
CA ASP A 65 13.24 -3.64 -0.94
C ASP A 65 14.56 -2.87 -0.78
N ASN A 66 14.53 -1.55 -0.90
CA ASN A 66 15.71 -0.70 -0.88
C ASN A 66 15.80 0.13 0.42
N GLN A 67 14.86 1.04 0.65
CA GLN A 67 14.96 1.98 1.77
C GLN A 67 14.65 1.33 3.12
N MET A 68 13.62 0.49 3.20
CA MET A 68 13.28 -0.18 4.46
C MET A 68 14.40 -1.13 4.88
N VAL A 69 14.89 -1.95 3.96
CA VAL A 69 16.00 -2.88 4.24
C VAL A 69 17.25 -2.11 4.67
N SER A 70 17.56 -1.01 3.99
CA SER A 70 18.69 -0.16 4.35
C SER A 70 18.56 0.42 5.76
N MET A 71 17.37 0.91 6.12
CA MET A 71 17.14 1.44 7.48
C MET A 71 17.28 0.37 8.56
N ILE A 72 16.84 -0.84 8.28
CA ILE A 72 17.00 -1.95 9.21
C ILE A 72 18.48 -2.29 9.37
N ASP A 73 19.20 -2.39 8.26
CA ASP A 73 20.62 -2.78 8.26
C ASP A 73 21.51 -1.76 8.98
N ASN A 74 21.24 -0.47 8.80
CA ASN A 74 22.07 0.58 9.40
C ASN A 74 21.53 1.11 10.73
N GLY A 75 20.42 0.56 11.22
CA GLY A 75 19.85 0.94 12.51
C GLY A 75 19.16 2.32 12.51
N SER A 76 18.82 2.86 11.35
CA SER A 76 18.19 4.18 11.25
C SER A 76 16.65 4.13 11.16
N PHE A 77 16.05 2.96 11.27
CA PHE A 77 14.59 2.86 11.27
C PHE A 77 13.99 3.57 12.49
N SER A 78 12.99 4.42 12.23
CA SER A 78 12.21 5.08 13.27
C SER A 78 10.79 5.33 12.77
N ASP A 79 9.87 5.59 13.70
CA ASP A 79 8.49 5.92 13.37
C ASP A 79 8.43 7.16 12.46
N GLU A 80 9.23 8.18 12.78
CA GLU A 80 9.28 9.41 12.00
C GLU A 80 9.85 9.20 10.60
N ALA A 81 10.90 8.39 10.48
CA ALA A 81 11.51 8.09 9.18
C ALA A 81 10.51 7.37 8.27
N LEU A 82 9.80 6.37 8.80
CA LEU A 82 8.78 5.66 8.06
C LEU A 82 7.66 6.58 7.59
N ARG A 83 7.13 7.39 8.52
CA ARG A 83 6.06 8.34 8.21
C ARG A 83 6.48 9.32 7.12
N TYR A 84 7.65 9.90 7.26
CA TYR A 84 8.18 10.86 6.28
C TYR A 84 8.29 10.24 4.89
N GLN A 85 8.87 9.03 4.82
CA GLN A 85 9.08 8.36 3.54
C GLN A 85 7.75 7.95 2.89
N TRP A 86 6.81 7.45 3.67
CA TRP A 86 5.51 7.03 3.14
C TRP A 86 4.68 8.20 2.63
N VAL A 87 4.64 9.30 3.38
CA VAL A 87 3.92 10.51 2.95
C VAL A 87 4.53 11.07 1.68
N ARG A 88 5.84 11.17 1.63
CA ARG A 88 6.56 11.66 0.45
C ARG A 88 6.30 10.77 -0.75
N LEU A 89 6.36 9.46 -0.57
CA LEU A 89 6.12 8.50 -1.64
C LEU A 89 4.68 8.61 -2.17
N ALA A 90 3.70 8.73 -1.28
CA ALA A 90 2.30 8.92 -1.68
C ALA A 90 2.11 10.20 -2.49
N ILE A 91 2.73 11.30 -2.08
CA ILE A 91 2.67 12.58 -2.80
C ILE A 91 3.31 12.44 -4.19
N GLU A 92 4.49 11.85 -4.27
CA GLU A 92 5.18 11.64 -5.55
C GLU A 92 4.34 10.80 -6.51
N GLN A 93 3.73 9.73 -6.03
CA GLN A 93 2.89 8.87 -6.86
C GLN A 93 1.63 9.59 -7.32
N ASN A 94 1.02 10.40 -6.45
CA ASN A 94 -0.13 11.20 -6.82
C ASN A 94 0.19 12.16 -7.97
N GLU A 95 1.34 12.83 -7.92
CA GLU A 95 1.76 13.74 -8.98
C GLU A 95 2.02 13.00 -10.29
N LYS A 96 2.65 11.84 -10.26
CA LYS A 96 2.89 11.01 -11.46
C LYS A 96 1.59 10.57 -12.11
N ILE A 97 0.64 10.08 -11.31
CA ILE A 97 -0.66 9.61 -11.79
C ILE A 97 -1.46 10.76 -12.39
N LYS A 98 -1.46 11.91 -11.73
CA LYS A 98 -2.13 13.11 -12.20
C LYS A 98 -1.56 13.58 -13.55
N THR A 99 -0.24 13.63 -13.66
CA THR A 99 0.44 14.02 -14.89
C THR A 99 0.12 13.05 -16.04
N TYR A 100 0.15 11.76 -15.76
CA TYR A 100 -0.20 10.74 -16.76
C TYR A 100 -1.65 10.92 -17.23
N GLY A 101 -2.57 11.16 -16.30
CA GLY A 101 -3.98 11.39 -16.63
C GLY A 101 -4.17 12.63 -17.51
N GLU A 102 -3.52 13.72 -17.17
CA GLU A 102 -3.57 14.96 -17.95
C GLU A 102 -3.03 14.78 -19.37
N GLN A 103 -1.91 14.06 -19.50
CA GLN A 103 -1.30 13.80 -20.82
C GLN A 103 -2.17 12.92 -21.71
N ASN A 104 -2.99 12.06 -21.12
CA ASN A 104 -3.84 11.11 -21.86
C ASN A 104 -5.32 11.54 -21.89
N GLY A 105 -5.65 12.70 -21.34
CA GLY A 105 -7.02 13.20 -21.33
C GLY A 105 -7.98 12.37 -20.53
N ILE A 106 -7.52 11.71 -19.46
CA ILE A 106 -8.34 10.85 -18.61
C ILE A 106 -8.16 11.23 -17.16
N MET A 107 -9.19 10.95 -16.35
CA MET A 107 -9.09 11.00 -14.89
C MET A 107 -8.79 9.61 -14.40
N LEU A 108 -7.72 9.47 -13.61
CA LEU A 108 -7.41 8.21 -12.97
C LEU A 108 -6.83 8.43 -11.58
N GLY A 109 -6.96 7.43 -10.75
CA GLY A 109 -6.48 7.48 -9.38
C GLY A 109 -6.44 6.10 -8.79
N THR A 110 -6.02 6.03 -7.55
CA THR A 110 -6.03 4.79 -6.79
C THR A 110 -6.15 5.08 -5.31
N THR A 111 -6.81 4.18 -4.59
CA THR A 111 -6.73 4.15 -3.14
C THR A 111 -5.41 3.53 -2.72
N ILE A 112 -5.00 3.76 -1.49
CA ILE A 112 -3.82 3.15 -0.90
C ILE A 112 -4.18 2.68 0.51
N SER A 113 -3.94 1.41 0.79
CA SER A 113 -4.00 0.89 2.15
C SER A 113 -2.72 0.09 2.39
N ALA A 114 -1.75 0.74 3.04
CA ALA A 114 -0.48 0.14 3.39
C ALA A 114 -0.46 -0.21 4.87
N PHE A 115 0.04 -1.39 5.18
CA PHE A 115 0.10 -1.91 6.53
C PHE A 115 1.44 -2.59 6.74
N LEU A 116 2.18 -2.14 7.76
CA LEU A 116 3.48 -2.72 8.09
C LEU A 116 3.51 -3.10 9.56
N VAL A 117 4.02 -4.30 9.83
CA VAL A 117 4.20 -4.79 11.20
C VAL A 117 5.69 -5.06 11.41
N TYR A 118 6.26 -4.45 12.43
CA TYR A 118 7.66 -4.63 12.78
C TYR A 118 7.88 -4.34 14.27
N ARG A 119 8.61 -5.21 14.94
CA ARG A 119 9.00 -5.07 16.35
C ARG A 119 7.80 -4.82 17.29
N GLY A 120 6.70 -5.54 17.06
CA GLY A 120 5.51 -5.44 17.90
C GLY A 120 4.67 -4.20 17.67
N LYS A 121 4.99 -3.39 16.67
CA LYS A 121 4.20 -2.22 16.27
C LYS A 121 3.63 -2.41 14.87
N TYR A 122 2.52 -1.75 14.59
CA TYR A 122 2.01 -1.67 13.24
C TYR A 122 1.88 -0.22 12.78
N TYR A 123 1.97 -0.03 11.48
CA TYR A 123 1.94 1.28 10.83
C TYR A 123 0.97 1.22 9.67
N ILE A 124 0.13 2.23 9.55
CA ILE A 124 -0.92 2.27 8.52
C ILE A 124 -0.81 3.58 7.75
N LEU A 125 -0.82 3.47 6.41
CA LEU A 125 -1.09 4.58 5.51
C LEU A 125 -2.38 4.26 4.77
N HIS A 126 -3.35 5.17 4.82
CA HIS A 126 -4.65 4.92 4.22
C HIS A 126 -5.14 6.14 3.46
N VAL A 127 -5.48 5.92 2.20
CA VAL A 127 -6.08 6.94 1.32
C VAL A 127 -7.23 6.26 0.57
N GLY A 128 -8.45 6.78 0.71
CA GLY A 128 -9.61 6.25 0.03
C GLY A 128 -10.59 5.53 0.95
N ASP A 129 -11.34 4.58 0.38
CA ASP A 129 -12.43 3.88 1.06
C ASP A 129 -12.12 2.42 1.42
N SER A 130 -10.90 1.96 1.19
CA SER A 130 -10.47 0.64 1.65
C SER A 130 -10.39 0.61 3.17
N ARG A 131 -10.39 -0.59 3.75
CA ARG A 131 -10.39 -0.77 5.21
C ARG A 131 -9.35 -1.78 5.66
N VAL A 132 -8.82 -1.54 6.86
CA VAL A 132 -7.93 -2.47 7.54
C VAL A 132 -8.56 -2.84 8.87
N TYR A 133 -8.63 -4.13 9.15
CA TYR A 133 -9.24 -4.67 10.38
C TYR A 133 -8.21 -5.46 11.18
N GLU A 134 -8.32 -5.35 12.49
CA GLU A 134 -7.65 -6.24 13.42
C GLU A 134 -8.66 -7.29 13.89
N ILE A 135 -8.31 -8.56 13.77
CA ILE A 135 -9.16 -9.67 14.20
C ILE A 135 -8.42 -10.45 15.27
N THR A 136 -9.00 -10.47 16.48
CA THR A 136 -8.51 -11.25 17.62
C THR A 136 -9.71 -11.99 18.22
N SER A 137 -10.10 -11.70 19.46
CA SER A 137 -11.34 -12.19 20.03
C SER A 137 -12.58 -11.43 19.49
N GLY A 138 -12.37 -10.32 18.79
CA GLY A 138 -13.39 -9.52 18.11
C GLY A 138 -12.80 -8.93 16.83
N ILE A 139 -13.55 -8.04 16.19
CA ILE A 139 -13.13 -7.35 14.98
C ILE A 139 -13.09 -5.86 15.26
N ARG A 140 -11.98 -5.21 14.90
CA ARG A 140 -11.82 -3.77 15.04
C ARG A 140 -11.28 -3.19 13.73
N GLN A 141 -11.97 -2.19 13.21
CA GLN A 141 -11.49 -1.45 12.05
C GLN A 141 -10.38 -0.48 12.48
N LEU A 142 -9.23 -0.57 11.85
CA LEU A 142 -8.05 0.25 12.17
C LEU A 142 -8.00 1.56 11.39
N THR A 143 -8.78 1.68 10.31
CA THR A 143 -8.81 2.86 9.44
C THR A 143 -10.16 3.55 9.51
N ALA A 144 -10.18 4.86 9.23
CA ALA A 144 -11.41 5.62 9.06
C ALA A 144 -11.77 5.71 7.58
N ASP A 145 -13.06 5.59 7.26
CA ASP A 145 -13.53 5.73 5.88
C ASP A 145 -13.32 7.16 5.38
N GLN A 146 -12.88 7.27 4.13
CA GLN A 146 -12.73 8.55 3.44
C GLN A 146 -13.63 8.55 2.21
N THR A 147 -14.49 9.50 2.13
CA THR A 147 -15.45 9.64 1.03
C THR A 147 -15.15 10.87 0.19
#